data_b0923badaf958f1046ab2b6ac571071f
#
_entry.id   b0923badaf958f1046ab2b6ac571071f
#
_cell.length_a   1.000
_cell.length_b   1.000
_cell.length_c   1.000
_cell.angle_alpha   90.00
_cell.angle_beta   90.00
_cell.angle_gamma   90.00
#
_symmetry.space_group_name_H-M   'P 1'
#
loop_
_entity.id
_entity.type
_entity.pdbx_description
1 polymer ?
#
loop_
_entity_poly.entity_id
_entity_poly.type
_entity_poly.pdbx_seq_one_letter_code
_entity_poly.pdbx_strand_id
1 'polypeptide(L)'
;MTARASRPRSGCFGRLLLLLLFALLIAGAALFVRYQSFQQAPATPDGDTFTFTIDAGATPAFVISKLNAEGRLRRSAFWQILIREHQTARCIKRGEHTLASDASSLDFLRLLCTDGGSKGDTFTVPEGWTRFHLARAMEQAHLGSRTDLVRATGNEGDAALRTFDGALRDSTEGLLFPDTYAISPDQPRKTLITRMRNRFDEVWAEEATPERLADLKERYGLSPYEILILASLVEREAIVADERPRIAQVFYNRIKTRMRIQSDPTCAYGPATFDKQPTAAMCRDKASRFSTYLLPGLPPTPIAAIGRSSLRAALNPSGESDIFYFVAIADGSNRHRFAATLDEHNRNVRDYIDRSRQP
;
A
#
# COMPACT_ATOMS: atom_id res chain seq x y z
N MET A 1 4.41 0.80 105.16
CA MET A 1 4.45 -0.09 103.96
C MET A 1 4.17 0.76 102.69
N THR A 2 5.24 1.16 102.03
CA THR A 2 5.19 2.02 100.87
C THR A 2 5.46 1.16 99.59
N ALA A 3 4.44 0.96 98.76
CA ALA A 3 4.59 0.22 97.46
C ALA A 3 5.33 1.08 96.42
N ARG A 4 6.44 0.60 95.98
CA ARG A 4 7.23 1.18 94.86
C ARG A 4 6.58 0.78 93.54
N ALA A 5 5.94 1.73 92.86
CA ALA A 5 5.45 1.53 91.48
C ALA A 5 6.61 1.40 90.48
N SER A 6 6.68 0.26 89.81
CA SER A 6 7.59 0.02 88.71
C SER A 6 7.14 0.78 87.48
N ARG A 7 7.94 1.72 86.95
CA ARG A 7 7.71 2.37 85.67
C ARG A 7 8.00 1.40 84.51
N PRO A 8 7.11 1.29 83.52
CA PRO A 8 7.36 0.41 82.40
C PRO A 8 8.47 0.98 81.47
N ARG A 9 9.46 0.15 81.16
CA ARG A 9 10.56 0.43 80.22
C ARG A 9 10.14 0.36 78.72
N SER A 10 8.97 0.90 78.35
CA SER A 10 8.48 0.82 77.00
C SER A 10 8.92 1.96 76.04
N GLY A 11 9.69 2.93 76.47
CA GLY A 11 10.01 4.11 75.71
C GLY A 11 11.11 3.93 74.64
N CYS A 12 11.99 2.92 74.75
CA CYS A 12 13.16 2.79 73.85
C CYS A 12 12.79 2.02 72.56
N PHE A 13 11.97 0.98 72.69
CA PHE A 13 11.58 0.14 71.55
C PHE A 13 10.64 0.90 70.58
N GLY A 14 9.70 1.70 71.10
CA GLY A 14 8.82 2.53 70.25
C GLY A 14 9.58 3.63 69.50
N ARG A 15 10.60 4.24 70.13
CA ARG A 15 11.47 5.23 69.48
C ARG A 15 12.30 4.61 68.38
N LEU A 16 12.86 3.41 68.60
CA LEU A 16 13.63 2.68 67.58
C LEU A 16 12.77 2.28 66.38
N LEU A 17 11.52 1.82 66.62
CA LEU A 17 10.57 1.49 65.54
C LEU A 17 10.18 2.71 64.74
N LEU A 18 9.95 3.86 65.37
CA LEU A 18 9.62 5.13 64.68
C LEU A 18 10.83 5.61 63.85
N LEU A 19 12.07 5.51 64.33
CA LEU A 19 13.25 5.85 63.57
C LEU A 19 13.44 4.93 62.38
N LEU A 20 13.18 3.62 62.49
CA LEU A 20 13.23 2.67 61.38
C LEU A 20 12.13 2.98 60.36
N LEU A 21 10.89 3.28 60.75
CA LEU A 21 9.83 3.67 59.81
C LEU A 21 10.16 4.98 59.10
N PHE A 22 10.73 5.96 59.81
CA PHE A 22 11.16 7.21 59.23
C PHE A 22 12.31 7.02 58.24
N ALA A 23 13.29 6.19 58.54
CA ALA A 23 14.37 5.82 57.68
C ALA A 23 13.88 5.09 56.40
N LEU A 24 12.90 4.19 56.55
CA LEU A 24 12.22 3.51 55.41
C LEU A 24 11.47 4.48 54.51
N LEU A 25 10.78 5.47 55.13
CA LEU A 25 10.06 6.52 54.37
C LEU A 25 11.05 7.38 53.55
N ILE A 26 12.17 7.79 54.17
CA ILE A 26 13.22 8.55 53.48
C ILE A 26 13.83 7.73 52.36
N ALA A 27 14.14 6.46 52.60
CA ALA A 27 14.70 5.55 51.60
C ALA A 27 13.69 5.34 50.45
N GLY A 28 12.40 5.17 50.74
CA GLY A 28 11.31 5.06 49.74
C GLY A 28 11.18 6.34 48.92
N ALA A 29 11.19 7.51 49.58
CA ALA A 29 11.14 8.79 48.90
C ALA A 29 12.36 9.00 47.99
N ALA A 30 13.56 8.68 48.47
CA ALA A 30 14.79 8.77 47.69
C ALA A 30 14.75 7.82 46.44
N LEU A 31 14.26 6.58 46.64
CA LEU A 31 14.10 5.61 45.55
C LEU A 31 13.08 6.09 44.53
N PHE A 32 11.95 6.67 44.97
CA PHE A 32 10.93 7.25 44.11
C PHE A 32 11.48 8.41 43.27
N VAL A 33 12.23 9.35 43.91
CA VAL A 33 12.88 10.45 43.18
C VAL A 33 13.87 9.93 42.14
N ARG A 34 14.68 8.93 42.49
CA ARG A 34 15.63 8.29 41.55
C ARG A 34 14.89 7.61 40.40
N TYR A 35 13.75 6.98 40.65
CA TYR A 35 12.91 6.38 39.60
C TYR A 35 12.36 7.42 38.65
N GLN A 36 11.79 8.50 39.17
CA GLN A 36 11.28 9.63 38.36
C GLN A 36 12.40 10.26 37.53
N SER A 37 13.56 10.50 38.13
CA SER A 37 14.73 11.01 37.39
C SER A 37 15.20 10.04 36.29
N PHE A 38 15.10 8.73 36.50
CA PHE A 38 15.45 7.73 35.50
C PHE A 38 14.46 7.75 34.32
N GLN A 39 13.15 7.94 34.55
CA GLN A 39 12.16 8.01 33.48
C GLN A 39 12.46 9.15 32.50
N GLN A 40 12.90 10.31 33.02
CA GLN A 40 13.14 11.52 32.24
C GLN A 40 14.58 11.65 31.75
N ALA A 41 15.51 10.87 32.30
CA ALA A 41 16.91 10.90 31.86
C ALA A 41 17.06 10.28 30.47
N PRO A 42 18.02 10.75 29.64
CA PRO A 42 18.35 10.15 28.37
C PRO A 42 18.57 8.64 28.52
N ALA A 43 17.96 7.86 27.63
CA ALA A 43 18.05 6.40 27.65
C ALA A 43 19.46 5.91 27.30
N THR A 44 20.19 6.68 26.48
CA THR A 44 21.57 6.39 26.06
C THR A 44 22.59 6.94 27.05
N PRO A 45 23.71 6.24 27.32
CA PRO A 45 24.76 6.75 28.16
C PRO A 45 25.49 7.97 27.54
N ASP A 46 25.71 7.96 26.23
CA ASP A 46 26.55 8.92 25.51
C ASP A 46 25.74 9.97 24.74
N GLY A 47 24.40 9.89 24.75
CA GLY A 47 23.54 10.82 24.02
C GLY A 47 23.62 10.68 22.49
N ASP A 48 23.90 9.48 21.99
CA ASP A 48 23.99 9.20 20.57
C ASP A 48 22.67 8.70 20.00
N THR A 49 22.35 9.14 18.77
CA THR A 49 21.28 8.55 17.98
C THR A 49 21.73 7.21 17.42
N PHE A 50 20.92 6.17 17.59
CA PHE A 50 21.22 4.87 17.00
C PHE A 50 19.98 4.12 16.54
N THR A 51 20.18 3.23 15.57
CA THR A 51 19.15 2.36 15.03
C THR A 51 19.34 0.93 15.54
N PHE A 52 18.24 0.25 15.88
CA PHE A 52 18.22 -1.14 16.32
C PHE A 52 17.01 -1.87 15.79
N THR A 53 17.12 -3.20 15.63
CA THR A 53 16.05 -4.05 15.12
C THR A 53 15.44 -4.87 16.23
N ILE A 54 14.10 -4.92 16.25
CA ILE A 54 13.32 -5.80 17.12
C ILE A 54 12.84 -6.97 16.28
N ASP A 55 13.29 -8.17 16.60
CA ASP A 55 12.91 -9.40 15.92
C ASP A 55 11.50 -9.86 16.30
N ALA A 56 10.88 -10.70 15.45
CA ALA A 56 9.59 -11.29 15.75
C ALA A 56 9.63 -12.13 17.02
N GLY A 57 8.69 -11.88 17.96
CA GLY A 57 8.61 -12.57 19.25
C GLY A 57 9.59 -12.07 20.31
N ALA A 58 10.37 -11.03 20.04
CA ALA A 58 11.24 -10.42 21.05
C ALA A 58 10.40 -9.78 22.18
N THR A 59 10.88 -9.93 23.43
CA THR A 59 10.27 -9.26 24.58
C THR A 59 10.99 -7.95 24.89
N PRO A 60 10.33 -6.94 25.51
CA PRO A 60 11.01 -5.70 25.91
C PRO A 60 12.23 -5.95 26.80
N ALA A 61 12.14 -6.92 27.70
CA ALA A 61 13.26 -7.30 28.57
C ALA A 61 14.46 -7.83 27.78
N PHE A 62 14.22 -8.64 26.75
CA PHE A 62 15.26 -9.16 25.85
C PHE A 62 15.93 -8.01 25.07
N VAL A 63 15.13 -7.12 24.46
CA VAL A 63 15.65 -5.96 23.70
C VAL A 63 16.53 -5.07 24.59
N ILE A 64 16.05 -4.73 25.79
CA ILE A 64 16.81 -3.92 26.75
C ILE A 64 18.10 -4.63 27.19
N SER A 65 18.03 -5.95 27.45
CA SER A 65 19.21 -6.72 27.82
C SER A 65 20.26 -6.73 26.72
N LYS A 66 19.85 -6.92 25.47
CA LYS A 66 20.72 -6.88 24.29
C LYS A 66 21.38 -5.51 24.14
N LEU A 67 20.61 -4.43 24.14
CA LEU A 67 21.13 -3.07 23.99
C LEU A 67 22.00 -2.62 25.19
N ASN A 68 21.70 -3.11 26.39
CA ASN A 68 22.58 -2.92 27.56
C ASN A 68 23.93 -3.65 27.42
N ALA A 69 23.92 -4.86 26.85
CA ALA A 69 25.14 -5.61 26.59
C ALA A 69 26.01 -4.94 25.51
N GLU A 70 25.38 -4.30 24.55
CA GLU A 70 26.03 -3.50 23.50
C GLU A 70 26.47 -2.09 23.98
N GLY A 71 26.18 -1.73 25.24
CA GLY A 71 26.51 -0.41 25.80
C GLY A 71 25.65 0.75 25.26
N ARG A 72 24.56 0.45 24.52
CA ARG A 72 23.71 1.44 23.90
C ARG A 72 22.66 2.06 24.82
N LEU A 73 22.29 1.35 25.90
CA LEU A 73 21.33 1.83 26.90
C LEU A 73 21.97 1.91 28.28
N ARG A 74 21.50 2.83 29.11
CA ARG A 74 21.89 2.92 30.51
C ARG A 74 21.48 1.68 31.29
N ARG A 75 22.40 1.07 32.02
CA ARG A 75 22.11 -0.06 32.90
C ARG A 75 21.30 0.42 34.11
N SER A 76 20.12 -0.13 34.31
CA SER A 76 19.30 0.18 35.48
C SER A 76 18.31 -0.94 35.79
N ALA A 77 18.11 -1.23 37.06
CA ALA A 77 17.06 -2.13 37.54
C ALA A 77 15.63 -1.53 37.32
N PHE A 78 15.53 -0.21 37.11
CA PHE A 78 14.27 0.46 36.91
C PHE A 78 13.60 0.10 35.57
N TRP A 79 14.33 -0.44 34.61
CA TRP A 79 13.73 -0.92 33.36
C TRP A 79 12.61 -1.93 33.58
N GLN A 80 12.76 -2.86 34.54
CA GLN A 80 11.73 -3.86 34.82
C GLN A 80 10.44 -3.24 35.39
N ILE A 81 10.59 -2.21 36.22
CA ILE A 81 9.48 -1.48 36.79
C ILE A 81 8.75 -0.72 35.67
N LEU A 82 9.50 -0.02 34.83
CA LEU A 82 8.97 0.79 33.73
C LEU A 82 8.23 -0.06 32.70
N ILE A 83 8.74 -1.25 32.33
CA ILE A 83 8.08 -2.20 31.45
C ILE A 83 6.70 -2.63 31.99
N ARG A 84 6.61 -2.90 33.32
CA ARG A 84 5.38 -3.32 33.96
C ARG A 84 4.37 -2.19 34.05
N GLU A 85 4.79 -1.00 34.44
CA GLU A 85 3.94 0.18 34.59
C GLU A 85 3.29 0.55 33.27
N HIS A 86 4.04 0.56 32.17
CA HIS A 86 3.56 0.93 30.84
C HIS A 86 3.06 -0.25 30.01
N GLN A 87 2.99 -1.46 30.56
CA GLN A 87 2.51 -2.68 29.88
C GLN A 87 3.16 -2.92 28.51
N THR A 88 4.41 -2.50 28.33
CA THR A 88 5.15 -2.54 27.05
C THR A 88 5.22 -3.94 26.43
N ALA A 89 5.14 -4.99 27.26
CA ALA A 89 5.10 -6.37 26.78
C ALA A 89 3.88 -6.69 25.89
N ARG A 90 2.79 -5.89 25.96
CA ARG A 90 1.58 -6.08 25.18
C ARG A 90 1.56 -5.29 23.88
N CYS A 91 2.40 -4.28 23.75
CA CYS A 91 2.40 -3.36 22.62
C CYS A 91 3.68 -3.39 21.78
N ILE A 92 4.73 -4.12 22.21
CA ILE A 92 6.01 -4.16 21.48
C ILE A 92 5.82 -4.54 20.02
N LYS A 93 6.38 -3.73 19.13
CA LYS A 93 6.32 -3.89 17.68
C LYS A 93 7.67 -4.27 17.14
N ARG A 94 7.69 -5.25 16.24
CA ARG A 94 8.91 -5.62 15.50
C ARG A 94 9.30 -4.54 14.49
N GLY A 95 10.54 -4.56 14.05
CA GLY A 95 11.04 -3.68 13.00
C GLY A 95 12.27 -2.91 13.40
N GLU A 96 12.71 -2.02 12.53
CA GLU A 96 13.83 -1.14 12.75
C GLU A 96 13.35 0.15 13.44
N HIS A 97 13.96 0.47 14.59
CA HIS A 97 13.64 1.64 15.40
C HIS A 97 14.87 2.53 15.50
N THR A 98 14.67 3.85 15.39
CA THR A 98 15.72 4.82 15.61
C THR A 98 15.45 5.58 16.91
N LEU A 99 16.36 5.50 17.87
CA LEU A 99 16.30 6.26 19.11
C LEU A 99 17.07 7.56 18.93
N ALA A 100 16.41 8.68 19.18
CA ALA A 100 17.06 9.99 19.16
C ALA A 100 18.01 10.18 20.36
N SER A 101 19.02 11.01 20.19
CA SER A 101 20.07 11.26 21.19
C SER A 101 19.55 11.80 22.52
N ASP A 102 18.46 12.56 22.49
CA ASP A 102 17.82 13.21 23.63
C ASP A 102 16.62 12.43 24.20
N ALA A 103 16.27 11.30 23.57
CA ALA A 103 15.13 10.50 23.98
C ALA A 103 15.29 9.96 25.41
N SER A 104 14.27 10.18 26.25
CA SER A 104 14.23 9.69 27.62
C SER A 104 14.05 8.16 27.68
N SER A 105 14.27 7.59 28.88
CA SER A 105 13.98 6.17 29.11
C SER A 105 12.51 5.82 28.85
N LEU A 106 11.60 6.75 29.13
CA LEU A 106 10.18 6.57 28.86
C LEU A 106 9.87 6.64 27.35
N ASP A 107 10.53 7.55 26.61
CA ASP A 107 10.37 7.66 25.16
C ASP A 107 10.92 6.44 24.44
N PHE A 108 12.01 5.85 24.96
CA PHE A 108 12.49 4.56 24.45
C PHE A 108 11.44 3.45 24.57
N LEU A 109 10.74 3.33 25.72
CA LEU A 109 9.68 2.33 25.85
C LEU A 109 8.47 2.61 24.96
N ARG A 110 8.12 3.88 24.79
CA ARG A 110 7.07 4.28 23.83
C ARG A 110 7.48 3.91 22.41
N LEU A 111 8.74 4.13 22.06
CA LEU A 111 9.30 3.77 20.75
C LEU A 111 9.16 2.27 20.47
N LEU A 112 9.35 1.39 21.46
CA LEU A 112 9.14 -0.05 21.29
C LEU A 112 7.70 -0.41 20.92
N CYS A 113 6.72 0.45 21.22
CA CYS A 113 5.30 0.28 20.93
C CYS A 113 4.85 1.01 19.65
N THR A 114 5.70 1.82 19.07
CA THR A 114 5.44 2.40 17.74
C THR A 114 5.76 1.37 16.68
N ASP A 115 5.08 1.43 15.54
CA ASP A 115 5.49 0.64 14.40
C ASP A 115 6.92 1.07 14.05
N GLY A 116 7.88 0.17 14.29
CA GLY A 116 9.25 0.40 13.90
C GLY A 116 9.26 0.67 12.40
N GLY A 117 9.96 1.70 11.99
CA GLY A 117 10.28 1.88 10.59
C GLY A 117 11.09 0.68 10.14
N SER A 118 10.46 -0.48 10.05
CA SER A 118 11.08 -1.55 9.33
C SER A 118 11.28 -0.99 7.92
N LYS A 119 12.39 -1.31 7.31
CA LYS A 119 12.34 -1.75 5.92
C LYS A 119 11.35 -2.92 5.95
N GLY A 120 10.07 -2.57 6.20
CA GLY A 120 8.98 -3.50 6.33
C GLY A 120 8.95 -4.24 5.03
N ASP A 121 8.69 -5.50 5.07
CA ASP A 121 8.32 -6.23 3.90
C ASP A 121 7.43 -5.30 3.09
N THR A 122 7.82 -5.00 1.87
CA THR A 122 7.04 -4.16 0.99
C THR A 122 6.32 -5.06 0.02
N PHE A 123 5.11 -4.70 -0.30
CA PHE A 123 4.32 -5.36 -1.32
C PHE A 123 4.13 -4.39 -2.49
N THR A 124 4.79 -4.67 -3.60
CA THR A 124 4.70 -3.85 -4.80
C THR A 124 3.61 -4.38 -5.72
N VAL A 125 2.72 -3.50 -6.13
CA VAL A 125 1.69 -3.72 -7.15
C VAL A 125 2.12 -2.98 -8.41
N PRO A 126 2.62 -3.68 -9.43
CA PRO A 126 2.97 -3.07 -10.71
C PRO A 126 1.76 -2.52 -11.46
N GLU A 127 1.98 -1.48 -12.26
CA GLU A 127 1.03 -1.00 -13.25
C GLU A 127 0.67 -2.14 -14.22
N GLY A 128 -0.55 -2.14 -14.72
CA GLY A 128 -1.04 -3.15 -15.65
C GLY A 128 -1.41 -4.52 -15.04
N TRP A 129 -1.22 -4.73 -13.73
CA TRP A 129 -1.71 -5.94 -13.08
C TRP A 129 -3.23 -5.98 -13.03
N THR A 130 -3.79 -7.17 -13.18
CA THR A 130 -5.20 -7.42 -12.90
C THR A 130 -5.40 -7.78 -11.43
N ARG A 131 -6.64 -7.72 -10.92
CA ARG A 131 -6.98 -8.24 -9.59
C ARG A 131 -6.62 -9.72 -9.41
N PHE A 132 -6.47 -10.48 -10.49
CA PHE A 132 -6.05 -11.89 -10.46
C PHE A 132 -4.53 -12.03 -10.23
N HIS A 133 -3.72 -11.14 -10.83
CA HIS A 133 -2.29 -11.03 -10.52
C HIS A 133 -2.09 -10.63 -9.06
N LEU A 134 -2.85 -9.62 -8.61
CA LEU A 134 -2.83 -9.15 -7.22
C LEU A 134 -3.14 -10.29 -6.24
N ALA A 135 -4.22 -11.03 -6.47
CA ALA A 135 -4.62 -12.15 -5.61
C ALA A 135 -3.54 -13.23 -5.54
N ARG A 136 -2.91 -13.57 -6.67
CA ARG A 136 -1.79 -14.53 -6.71
C ARG A 136 -0.57 -14.04 -5.94
N ALA A 137 -0.18 -12.80 -6.15
CA ALA A 137 0.99 -12.22 -5.48
C ALA A 137 0.76 -12.07 -3.96
N MET A 138 -0.44 -11.69 -3.54
CA MET A 138 -0.80 -11.64 -2.12
C MET A 138 -0.79 -13.03 -1.47
N GLU A 139 -1.21 -14.09 -2.17
CA GLU A 139 -1.10 -15.47 -1.70
C GLU A 139 0.36 -15.89 -1.53
N GLN A 140 1.22 -15.58 -2.50
CA GLN A 140 2.67 -15.84 -2.43
C GLN A 140 3.35 -15.08 -1.28
N ALA A 141 2.84 -13.90 -0.94
CA ALA A 141 3.28 -13.11 0.21
C ALA A 141 2.61 -13.51 1.54
N HIS A 142 1.89 -14.63 1.58
CA HIS A 142 1.16 -15.14 2.76
C HIS A 142 0.10 -14.18 3.34
N LEU A 143 -0.45 -13.30 2.50
CA LEU A 143 -1.47 -12.32 2.86
C LEU A 143 -2.92 -12.82 2.70
N GLY A 144 -3.11 -14.11 2.46
CA GLY A 144 -4.41 -14.78 2.35
C GLY A 144 -4.46 -15.79 1.21
N SER A 145 -5.55 -16.57 1.10
CA SER A 145 -5.73 -17.49 -0.02
C SER A 145 -6.12 -16.75 -1.29
N ARG A 146 -5.64 -17.21 -2.44
CA ARG A 146 -6.00 -16.65 -3.76
C ARG A 146 -7.52 -16.60 -3.98
N THR A 147 -8.23 -17.64 -3.58
CA THR A 147 -9.68 -17.72 -3.73
C THR A 147 -10.39 -16.62 -2.94
N ASP A 148 -10.02 -16.43 -1.67
CA ASP A 148 -10.61 -15.38 -0.83
C ASP A 148 -10.27 -13.97 -1.33
N LEU A 149 -9.06 -13.78 -1.86
CA LEU A 149 -8.63 -12.51 -2.42
C LEU A 149 -9.39 -12.17 -3.72
N VAL A 150 -9.60 -13.16 -4.58
CA VAL A 150 -10.43 -12.98 -5.79
C VAL A 150 -11.87 -12.64 -5.43
N ARG A 151 -12.45 -13.25 -4.38
CA ARG A 151 -13.77 -12.90 -3.86
C ARG A 151 -13.78 -11.49 -3.27
N ALA A 152 -12.82 -11.17 -2.41
CA ALA A 152 -12.73 -9.86 -1.74
C ALA A 152 -12.55 -8.69 -2.72
N THR A 153 -11.94 -8.93 -3.87
CA THR A 153 -11.77 -7.93 -4.94
C THR A 153 -12.83 -8.02 -6.04
N GLY A 154 -13.72 -9.01 -6.00
CA GLY A 154 -14.83 -9.22 -6.92
C GLY A 154 -16.16 -8.70 -6.39
N ASN A 155 -17.25 -9.19 -6.95
CA ASN A 155 -18.63 -8.79 -6.64
C ASN A 155 -19.08 -9.15 -5.21
N GLU A 156 -18.40 -10.09 -4.54
CA GLU A 156 -18.62 -10.47 -3.15
C GLU A 156 -17.80 -9.60 -2.15
N GLY A 157 -16.94 -8.73 -2.66
CA GLY A 157 -16.09 -7.86 -1.84
C GLY A 157 -16.85 -6.71 -1.19
N ASP A 158 -16.13 -5.98 -0.33
CA ASP A 158 -16.67 -4.83 0.40
C ASP A 158 -17.23 -3.78 -0.57
N ALA A 159 -18.49 -3.42 -0.38
CA ALA A 159 -19.19 -2.44 -1.21
C ALA A 159 -18.50 -1.07 -1.20
N ALA A 160 -17.94 -0.64 -0.06
CA ALA A 160 -17.23 0.63 0.05
C ALA A 160 -15.99 0.66 -0.86
N LEU A 161 -15.27 -0.45 -1.00
CA LEU A 161 -14.10 -0.55 -1.88
C LEU A 161 -14.46 -0.60 -3.37
N ARG A 162 -15.69 -0.96 -3.70
CA ARG A 162 -16.22 -1.07 -5.06
C ARG A 162 -17.09 0.09 -5.50
N THR A 163 -17.46 0.99 -4.59
CA THR A 163 -18.24 2.18 -4.94
C THR A 163 -17.35 3.21 -5.63
N PHE A 164 -17.75 3.64 -6.80
CA PHE A 164 -17.08 4.69 -7.57
C PHE A 164 -18.10 5.52 -8.35
N ASP A 165 -17.94 6.84 -8.33
CA ASP A 165 -18.85 7.79 -8.98
C ASP A 165 -20.32 7.54 -8.58
N GLY A 166 -20.56 7.37 -7.28
CA GLY A 166 -21.90 7.13 -6.71
C GLY A 166 -22.54 5.78 -7.03
N ALA A 167 -21.86 4.87 -7.73
CA ALA A 167 -22.40 3.58 -8.12
C ALA A 167 -21.54 2.41 -7.64
N LEU A 168 -22.19 1.30 -7.26
CA LEU A 168 -21.54 0.05 -6.91
C LEU A 168 -21.06 -0.66 -8.19
N ARG A 169 -19.81 -1.07 -8.22
CA ARG A 169 -19.17 -1.79 -9.34
C ARG A 169 -19.07 -3.28 -9.08
N ASP A 170 -18.91 -4.07 -10.13
CA ASP A 170 -18.80 -5.54 -10.04
C ASP A 170 -17.50 -6.02 -9.39
N SER A 171 -16.46 -5.17 -9.34
CA SER A 171 -15.17 -5.49 -8.75
C SER A 171 -14.38 -4.23 -8.39
N THR A 172 -13.25 -4.42 -7.71
CA THR A 172 -12.25 -3.37 -7.46
C THR A 172 -11.27 -3.20 -8.62
N GLU A 173 -11.47 -3.86 -9.78
CA GLU A 173 -10.55 -3.73 -10.90
C GLU A 173 -10.46 -2.27 -11.36
N GLY A 174 -9.22 -1.79 -11.52
CA GLY A 174 -8.93 -0.39 -11.82
C GLY A 174 -9.09 0.59 -10.65
N LEU A 175 -9.63 0.15 -9.50
CA LEU A 175 -9.85 0.97 -8.30
C LEU A 175 -8.79 0.77 -7.21
N LEU A 176 -7.79 -0.07 -7.46
CA LEU A 176 -6.65 -0.32 -6.56
C LEU A 176 -5.39 0.24 -7.22
N PHE A 177 -4.80 1.28 -6.60
CA PHE A 177 -3.68 1.97 -7.21
C PHE A 177 -2.40 1.13 -7.19
N PRO A 178 -1.64 1.06 -8.30
CA PRO A 178 -0.33 0.42 -8.34
C PRO A 178 0.71 1.30 -7.64
N ASP A 179 1.34 0.75 -6.59
CA ASP A 179 2.36 1.42 -5.78
C ASP A 179 3.12 0.38 -4.94
N THR A 180 4.11 0.81 -4.19
CA THR A 180 4.79 -0.01 -3.19
C THR A 180 4.24 0.29 -1.79
N TYR A 181 3.64 -0.71 -1.18
CA TYR A 181 2.97 -0.61 0.11
C TYR A 181 3.78 -1.29 1.19
N ALA A 182 4.10 -0.59 2.28
CA ALA A 182 4.64 -1.25 3.46
C ALA A 182 3.63 -2.24 4.02
N ILE A 183 4.04 -3.47 4.32
CA ILE A 183 3.20 -4.51 4.92
C ILE A 183 3.76 -4.97 6.26
N SER A 184 2.87 -5.41 7.13
CA SER A 184 3.20 -6.10 8.38
C SER A 184 2.59 -7.49 8.34
N PRO A 185 3.26 -8.55 8.83
CA PRO A 185 2.73 -9.91 8.81
C PRO A 185 1.41 -10.07 9.54
N ASP A 186 1.17 -9.27 10.57
CA ASP A 186 -0.05 -9.30 11.36
C ASP A 186 -1.14 -8.37 10.81
N GLN A 187 -0.87 -7.69 9.68
CA GLN A 187 -1.82 -6.76 9.08
C GLN A 187 -2.93 -7.53 8.36
N PRO A 188 -4.22 -7.29 8.68
CA PRO A 188 -5.32 -7.88 7.93
C PRO A 188 -5.24 -7.51 6.45
N ARG A 189 -5.43 -8.48 5.54
CA ARG A 189 -5.47 -8.26 4.08
C ARG A 189 -6.38 -7.10 3.67
N LYS A 190 -7.52 -6.93 4.36
CA LYS A 190 -8.47 -5.82 4.13
C LYS A 190 -7.79 -4.46 4.26
N THR A 191 -6.88 -4.30 5.21
CA THR A 191 -6.16 -3.04 5.43
C THR A 191 -5.28 -2.69 4.23
N LEU A 192 -4.59 -3.67 3.62
CA LEU A 192 -3.77 -3.44 2.44
C LEU A 192 -4.64 -3.04 1.23
N ILE A 193 -5.73 -3.76 0.97
CA ILE A 193 -6.67 -3.44 -0.11
C ILE A 193 -7.29 -2.05 0.10
N THR A 194 -7.65 -1.70 1.34
CA THR A 194 -8.17 -0.36 1.68
C THR A 194 -7.14 0.73 1.40
N ARG A 195 -5.87 0.51 1.73
CA ARG A 195 -4.79 1.47 1.42
C ARG A 195 -4.60 1.67 -0.07
N MET A 196 -4.64 0.59 -0.86
CA MET A 196 -4.59 0.66 -2.32
C MET A 196 -5.78 1.46 -2.87
N ARG A 197 -6.96 1.27 -2.30
CA ARG A 197 -8.16 2.01 -2.68
C ARG A 197 -8.05 3.50 -2.31
N ASN A 198 -7.66 3.82 -1.09
CA ASN A 198 -7.48 5.21 -0.66
C ASN A 198 -6.45 5.93 -1.54
N ARG A 199 -5.35 5.23 -1.90
CA ARG A 199 -4.35 5.79 -2.80
C ARG A 199 -4.91 6.07 -4.19
N PHE A 200 -5.78 5.20 -4.69
CA PHE A 200 -6.51 5.45 -5.93
C PHE A 200 -7.39 6.71 -5.81
N ASP A 201 -8.14 6.85 -4.72
CA ASP A 201 -9.03 8.00 -4.52
C ASP A 201 -8.25 9.32 -4.46
N GLU A 202 -7.08 9.34 -3.80
CA GLU A 202 -6.16 10.49 -3.79
C GLU A 202 -5.72 10.87 -5.20
N VAL A 203 -5.18 9.89 -5.96
CA VAL A 203 -4.69 10.13 -7.31
C VAL A 203 -5.81 10.52 -8.26
N TRP A 204 -6.97 9.90 -8.13
CA TRP A 204 -8.16 10.29 -8.92
C TRP A 204 -8.57 11.73 -8.65
N ALA A 205 -8.65 12.14 -7.38
CA ALA A 205 -9.03 13.50 -7.00
C ALA A 205 -8.02 14.55 -7.51
N GLU A 206 -6.72 14.22 -7.55
CA GLU A 206 -5.69 15.10 -8.09
C GLU A 206 -5.77 15.25 -9.62
N GLU A 207 -6.07 14.18 -10.35
CA GLU A 207 -5.97 14.16 -11.82
C GLU A 207 -7.31 14.42 -12.53
N ALA A 208 -8.41 13.91 -11.99
CA ALA A 208 -9.73 13.97 -12.62
C ALA A 208 -10.52 15.20 -12.15
N THR A 209 -10.08 16.39 -12.57
CA THR A 209 -10.78 17.62 -12.17
C THR A 209 -12.19 17.69 -12.80
N PRO A 210 -13.13 18.40 -12.14
CA PRO A 210 -14.49 18.55 -12.67
C PRO A 210 -14.53 19.10 -14.10
N GLU A 211 -13.64 20.04 -14.43
CA GLU A 211 -13.56 20.68 -15.76
C GLU A 211 -13.14 19.67 -16.83
N ARG A 212 -12.13 18.81 -16.53
CA ARG A 212 -11.68 17.74 -17.45
C ARG A 212 -12.77 16.71 -17.69
N LEU A 213 -13.45 16.30 -16.62
CA LEU A 213 -14.54 15.33 -16.72
C LEU A 213 -15.72 15.92 -17.51
N ALA A 214 -16.04 17.19 -17.33
CA ALA A 214 -17.09 17.88 -18.09
C ALA A 214 -16.73 17.99 -19.58
N ASP A 215 -15.50 18.38 -19.94
CA ASP A 215 -15.00 18.44 -21.32
C ASP A 215 -15.09 17.07 -22.01
N LEU A 216 -14.62 16.00 -21.36
CA LEU A 216 -14.67 14.66 -21.91
C LEU A 216 -16.09 14.14 -22.04
N LYS A 217 -16.99 14.47 -21.13
CA LYS A 217 -18.40 14.13 -21.22
C LYS A 217 -19.07 14.85 -22.38
N GLU A 218 -18.78 16.13 -22.58
CA GLU A 218 -19.31 16.92 -23.71
C GLU A 218 -18.80 16.40 -25.04
N ARG A 219 -17.50 16.13 -25.17
CA ARG A 219 -16.87 15.72 -26.45
C ARG A 219 -17.15 14.28 -26.85
N TYR A 220 -17.23 13.38 -25.86
CA TYR A 220 -17.25 11.92 -26.12
C TYR A 220 -18.42 11.20 -25.43
N GLY A 221 -19.18 11.85 -24.57
CA GLY A 221 -20.34 11.26 -23.88
C GLY A 221 -20.00 10.27 -22.76
N LEU A 222 -18.73 10.20 -22.32
CA LEU A 222 -18.28 9.21 -21.35
C LEU A 222 -18.47 9.68 -19.91
N SER A 223 -18.89 8.75 -19.05
CA SER A 223 -18.89 8.90 -17.59
C SER A 223 -17.49 8.77 -17.01
N PRO A 224 -17.24 9.23 -15.76
CA PRO A 224 -15.97 9.03 -15.07
C PRO A 224 -15.51 7.57 -15.04
N TYR A 225 -16.44 6.63 -14.89
CA TYR A 225 -16.11 5.20 -14.89
C TYR A 225 -15.67 4.69 -16.26
N GLU A 226 -16.31 5.14 -17.32
CA GLU A 226 -15.91 4.78 -18.69
C GLU A 226 -14.54 5.36 -19.06
N ILE A 227 -14.21 6.56 -18.55
CA ILE A 227 -12.86 7.13 -18.68
C ILE A 227 -11.85 6.25 -17.93
N LEU A 228 -12.18 5.75 -16.74
CA LEU A 228 -11.34 4.82 -16.01
C LEU A 228 -11.14 3.49 -16.77
N ILE A 229 -12.21 2.95 -17.38
CA ILE A 229 -12.11 1.77 -18.24
C ILE A 229 -11.13 2.05 -19.40
N LEU A 230 -11.30 3.17 -20.09
CA LEU A 230 -10.41 3.58 -21.19
C LEU A 230 -8.96 3.72 -20.72
N ALA A 231 -8.71 4.31 -19.55
CA ALA A 231 -7.38 4.42 -18.96
C ALA A 231 -6.71 3.06 -18.75
N SER A 232 -7.49 2.03 -18.38
CA SER A 232 -6.97 0.67 -18.23
C SER A 232 -6.61 0.01 -19.56
N LEU A 233 -7.27 0.38 -20.64
CA LEU A 233 -6.87 -0.05 -21.99
C LEU A 233 -5.55 0.61 -22.40
N VAL A 234 -5.42 1.93 -22.18
CA VAL A 234 -4.17 2.66 -22.44
C VAL A 234 -3.00 2.06 -21.66
N GLU A 235 -3.23 1.69 -20.38
CA GLU A 235 -2.21 1.04 -19.55
C GLU A 235 -1.72 -0.26 -20.15
N ARG A 236 -2.59 -1.01 -20.78
CA ARG A 236 -2.26 -2.33 -21.34
C ARG A 236 -1.71 -2.29 -22.76
N GLU A 237 -1.87 -1.19 -23.48
CA GLU A 237 -1.39 -1.01 -24.85
C GLU A 237 -0.07 -0.25 -24.90
N ALA A 238 0.11 0.79 -24.09
CA ALA A 238 1.20 1.72 -24.21
C ALA A 238 2.42 1.32 -23.40
N ILE A 239 3.51 0.98 -24.06
CA ILE A 239 4.82 0.79 -23.40
C ILE A 239 5.53 2.15 -23.26
N VAL A 240 5.51 2.97 -24.29
CA VAL A 240 6.19 4.27 -24.33
C VAL A 240 5.29 5.37 -23.78
N ALA A 241 5.80 6.12 -22.79
CA ALA A 241 4.99 7.06 -22.01
C ALA A 241 4.40 8.21 -22.85
N ASP A 242 5.17 8.75 -23.80
CA ASP A 242 4.76 9.88 -24.64
C ASP A 242 3.72 9.52 -25.72
N GLU A 243 3.48 8.22 -25.98
CA GLU A 243 2.42 7.78 -26.88
C GLU A 243 1.06 7.55 -26.22
N ARG A 244 1.01 7.48 -24.89
CA ARG A 244 -0.24 7.23 -24.16
C ARG A 244 -1.38 8.21 -24.53
N PRO A 245 -1.16 9.54 -24.64
CA PRO A 245 -2.22 10.47 -25.06
C PRO A 245 -2.73 10.21 -26.47
N ARG A 246 -1.89 9.75 -27.39
CA ARG A 246 -2.29 9.40 -28.78
C ARG A 246 -3.08 8.10 -28.80
N ILE A 247 -2.64 7.09 -28.05
CA ILE A 247 -3.38 5.81 -27.91
C ILE A 247 -4.76 6.07 -27.31
N ALA A 248 -4.84 6.90 -26.24
CA ALA A 248 -6.11 7.32 -25.67
C ALA A 248 -7.00 7.99 -26.73
N GLN A 249 -6.41 8.88 -27.54
CA GLN A 249 -7.14 9.58 -28.59
C GLN A 249 -7.72 8.64 -29.65
N VAL A 250 -6.98 7.60 -30.04
CA VAL A 250 -7.51 6.57 -30.97
C VAL A 250 -8.77 5.91 -30.39
N PHE A 251 -8.77 5.57 -29.11
CA PHE A 251 -9.94 4.98 -28.46
C PHE A 251 -11.10 5.96 -28.40
N TYR A 252 -10.87 7.22 -28.06
CA TYR A 252 -11.90 8.27 -28.08
C TYR A 252 -12.49 8.48 -29.48
N ASN A 253 -11.66 8.52 -30.52
CA ASN A 253 -12.13 8.67 -31.90
C ASN A 253 -12.98 7.47 -32.33
N ARG A 254 -12.58 6.23 -31.98
CA ARG A 254 -13.36 5.02 -32.24
C ARG A 254 -14.70 5.05 -31.53
N ILE A 255 -14.76 5.45 -30.26
CA ILE A 255 -15.99 5.59 -29.48
C ILE A 255 -16.93 6.59 -30.18
N LYS A 256 -16.42 7.79 -30.52
CA LYS A 256 -17.19 8.86 -31.16
C LYS A 256 -17.79 8.42 -32.49
N THR A 257 -17.06 7.60 -33.25
CA THR A 257 -17.52 7.09 -34.56
C THR A 257 -18.19 5.72 -34.48
N ARG A 258 -18.44 5.19 -33.28
CA ARG A 258 -19.02 3.86 -33.03
C ARG A 258 -18.21 2.70 -33.63
N MET A 259 -16.93 2.88 -33.82
CA MET A 259 -16.03 1.80 -34.19
C MET A 259 -15.77 0.90 -32.94
N ARG A 260 -15.51 -0.38 -33.21
CA ARG A 260 -15.07 -1.30 -32.16
C ARG A 260 -13.70 -0.90 -31.62
N ILE A 261 -13.48 -1.04 -30.31
CA ILE A 261 -12.22 -0.69 -29.67
C ILE A 261 -11.06 -1.59 -30.14
N GLN A 262 -11.28 -2.90 -30.26
CA GLN A 262 -10.32 -3.89 -30.77
C GLN A 262 -8.97 -3.82 -30.06
N SER A 263 -8.99 -3.85 -28.74
CA SER A 263 -7.81 -3.89 -27.88
C SER A 263 -7.52 -5.34 -27.47
N ASP A 264 -6.36 -5.87 -27.87
CA ASP A 264 -5.95 -7.26 -27.66
C ASP A 264 -5.97 -7.68 -26.17
N PRO A 265 -5.49 -6.88 -25.22
CA PRO A 265 -5.52 -7.24 -23.81
C PRO A 265 -6.90 -7.60 -23.26
N THR A 266 -7.97 -7.05 -23.85
CA THR A 266 -9.35 -7.35 -23.43
C THR A 266 -9.72 -8.80 -23.71
N CYS A 267 -9.11 -9.44 -24.71
CA CYS A 267 -9.36 -10.83 -25.08
C CYS A 267 -8.85 -11.82 -24.02
N ALA A 268 -7.76 -11.45 -23.33
CA ALA A 268 -7.10 -12.28 -22.31
C ALA A 268 -7.48 -11.90 -20.88
N TYR A 269 -8.45 -11.00 -20.67
CA TYR A 269 -8.89 -10.64 -19.31
C TYR A 269 -9.81 -11.70 -18.72
N GLY A 270 -9.40 -12.30 -17.60
CA GLY A 270 -10.18 -13.28 -16.86
C GLY A 270 -9.32 -14.20 -15.99
N PRO A 271 -9.95 -14.96 -15.06
CA PRO A 271 -9.21 -15.77 -14.07
C PRO A 271 -8.39 -16.91 -14.68
N ALA A 272 -8.76 -17.40 -15.88
CA ALA A 272 -8.07 -18.48 -16.59
C ALA A 272 -7.08 -17.98 -17.65
N THR A 273 -7.05 -16.69 -17.94
CA THR A 273 -6.37 -16.14 -19.12
C THR A 273 -5.46 -14.95 -18.82
N PHE A 274 -5.53 -14.34 -17.64
CA PHE A 274 -4.82 -13.11 -17.27
C PHE A 274 -3.29 -13.17 -17.44
N ASP A 275 -2.70 -14.38 -17.41
CA ASP A 275 -1.26 -14.62 -17.64
C ASP A 275 -0.91 -14.97 -19.09
N LYS A 276 -1.92 -15.07 -19.97
CA LYS A 276 -1.69 -15.53 -21.34
C LYS A 276 -1.57 -14.35 -22.28
N GLN A 277 -0.77 -14.53 -23.30
CA GLN A 277 -0.77 -13.59 -24.43
C GLN A 277 -2.12 -13.70 -25.17
N PRO A 278 -2.73 -12.57 -25.56
CA PRO A 278 -3.97 -12.57 -26.34
C PRO A 278 -3.78 -13.34 -27.65
N THR A 279 -4.78 -14.14 -28.00
CA THR A 279 -4.79 -14.87 -29.28
C THR A 279 -6.04 -14.53 -30.08
N ALA A 280 -5.98 -14.71 -31.40
CA ALA A 280 -7.14 -14.51 -32.28
C ALA A 280 -8.35 -15.41 -31.87
N ALA A 281 -8.10 -16.59 -31.32
CA ALA A 281 -9.14 -17.47 -30.80
C ALA A 281 -9.84 -16.87 -29.58
N MET A 282 -9.07 -16.33 -28.61
CA MET A 282 -9.62 -15.63 -27.44
C MET A 282 -10.44 -14.40 -27.85
N CYS A 283 -9.95 -13.62 -28.84
CA CYS A 283 -10.67 -12.44 -29.31
C CYS A 283 -12.00 -12.76 -30.02
N ARG A 284 -12.14 -13.96 -30.56
CA ARG A 284 -13.38 -14.44 -31.22
C ARG A 284 -14.29 -15.27 -30.28
N ASP A 285 -13.87 -15.51 -29.05
CA ASP A 285 -14.66 -16.27 -28.09
C ASP A 285 -15.92 -15.50 -27.71
N LYS A 286 -17.07 -15.98 -28.17
CA LYS A 286 -18.39 -15.39 -27.89
C LYS A 286 -18.80 -15.48 -26.42
N ALA A 287 -18.17 -16.33 -25.62
CA ALA A 287 -18.38 -16.40 -24.19
C ALA A 287 -17.63 -15.27 -23.43
N SER A 288 -16.68 -14.62 -24.07
CA SER A 288 -15.95 -13.51 -23.46
C SER A 288 -16.83 -12.27 -23.34
N ARG A 289 -17.02 -11.80 -22.09
CA ARG A 289 -17.71 -10.55 -21.80
C ARG A 289 -16.80 -9.31 -21.97
N PHE A 290 -15.52 -9.51 -22.29
CA PHE A 290 -14.51 -8.44 -22.32
C PHE A 290 -13.95 -8.17 -23.71
N SER A 291 -14.03 -9.14 -24.66
CA SER A 291 -13.45 -8.95 -26.00
C SER A 291 -14.06 -7.76 -26.75
N THR A 292 -13.29 -6.69 -26.86
CA THR A 292 -13.66 -5.49 -27.61
C THR A 292 -13.65 -5.67 -29.13
N TYR A 293 -13.31 -6.85 -29.62
CA TYR A 293 -13.52 -7.29 -31.00
C TYR A 293 -14.98 -7.68 -31.25
N LEU A 294 -15.72 -8.06 -30.20
CA LEU A 294 -17.11 -8.49 -30.26
C LEU A 294 -18.06 -7.44 -29.66
N LEU A 295 -17.62 -6.73 -28.63
CA LEU A 295 -18.41 -5.70 -27.98
C LEU A 295 -18.53 -4.41 -28.82
N PRO A 296 -19.67 -3.72 -28.77
CA PRO A 296 -19.88 -2.46 -29.49
C PRO A 296 -19.31 -1.23 -28.78
N GLY A 297 -18.32 -1.38 -27.88
CA GLY A 297 -17.75 -0.28 -27.12
C GLY A 297 -16.73 -0.74 -26.10
N LEU A 298 -16.71 -0.08 -24.96
CA LEU A 298 -15.81 -0.41 -23.85
C LEU A 298 -16.21 -1.73 -23.16
N PRO A 299 -15.26 -2.45 -22.54
CA PRO A 299 -15.59 -3.60 -21.71
C PRO A 299 -16.35 -3.17 -20.44
N PRO A 300 -17.00 -4.10 -19.72
CA PRO A 300 -17.88 -3.75 -18.59
C PRO A 300 -17.15 -3.18 -17.37
N THR A 301 -15.85 -3.46 -17.22
CA THR A 301 -15.00 -2.94 -16.13
C THR A 301 -13.62 -2.59 -16.68
N PRO A 302 -12.79 -1.84 -15.92
CA PRO A 302 -11.35 -1.79 -16.17
C PRO A 302 -10.77 -3.21 -16.25
N ILE A 303 -9.62 -3.35 -16.89
CA ILE A 303 -8.94 -4.65 -17.08
C ILE A 303 -7.56 -4.72 -16.42
N ALA A 304 -7.16 -3.67 -15.72
CA ALA A 304 -5.87 -3.60 -15.04
C ALA A 304 -5.83 -2.49 -13.98
N ALA A 305 -4.86 -2.58 -13.09
CA ALA A 305 -4.42 -1.49 -12.21
C ALA A 305 -3.75 -0.40 -13.06
N ILE A 306 -4.18 0.83 -12.89
CA ILE A 306 -3.89 1.97 -13.76
C ILE A 306 -2.85 2.87 -13.11
N GLY A 307 -1.71 3.06 -13.76
CA GLY A 307 -0.71 4.03 -13.35
C GLY A 307 -1.15 5.48 -13.62
N ARG A 308 -0.53 6.42 -12.90
CA ARG A 308 -0.84 7.85 -13.01
C ARG A 308 -0.70 8.37 -14.45
N SER A 309 0.29 7.89 -15.19
CA SER A 309 0.55 8.34 -16.56
C SER A 309 -0.54 7.92 -17.55
N SER A 310 -1.09 6.72 -17.43
CA SER A 310 -2.21 6.26 -18.26
C SER A 310 -3.51 6.95 -17.88
N LEU A 311 -3.73 7.20 -16.59
CA LEU A 311 -4.87 7.99 -16.13
C LEU A 311 -4.82 9.41 -16.68
N ARG A 312 -3.67 10.09 -16.62
CA ARG A 312 -3.46 11.41 -17.21
C ARG A 312 -3.71 11.42 -18.71
N ALA A 313 -3.23 10.40 -19.43
CA ALA A 313 -3.42 10.28 -20.87
C ALA A 313 -4.90 10.12 -21.26
N ALA A 314 -5.64 9.34 -20.50
CA ALA A 314 -7.08 9.20 -20.69
C ALA A 314 -7.83 10.51 -20.38
N LEU A 315 -7.39 11.25 -19.36
CA LEU A 315 -7.98 12.55 -18.99
C LEU A 315 -7.55 13.70 -19.92
N ASN A 316 -6.44 13.54 -20.65
CA ASN A 316 -5.88 14.55 -21.56
C ASN A 316 -5.43 13.90 -22.87
N PRO A 317 -6.35 13.40 -23.73
CA PRO A 317 -6.00 12.84 -25.02
C PRO A 317 -5.32 13.89 -25.94
N SER A 318 -4.56 13.43 -26.95
CA SER A 318 -3.72 14.30 -27.78
C SER A 318 -4.49 15.36 -28.61
N GLY A 319 -5.78 15.17 -28.79
CA GLY A 319 -6.63 16.06 -29.60
C GLY A 319 -6.61 15.76 -31.12
N GLU A 320 -5.79 14.83 -31.58
CA GLU A 320 -5.72 14.41 -32.99
C GLU A 320 -7.02 13.70 -33.42
N SER A 321 -7.91 14.37 -34.12
CA SER A 321 -9.25 13.83 -34.47
C SER A 321 -9.24 12.85 -35.63
N ASP A 322 -8.14 12.65 -36.30
CA ASP A 322 -7.99 11.87 -37.53
C ASP A 322 -7.21 10.56 -37.37
N ILE A 323 -6.78 10.19 -36.17
CA ILE A 323 -6.11 8.93 -35.91
C ILE A 323 -7.11 7.87 -35.40
N PHE A 324 -7.17 6.73 -36.07
CA PHE A 324 -8.11 5.63 -35.74
C PHE A 324 -7.41 4.29 -35.54
N TYR A 325 -6.13 4.18 -35.91
CA TYR A 325 -5.38 2.93 -35.88
C TYR A 325 -3.98 3.18 -35.34
N PHE A 326 -3.41 2.16 -34.71
CA PHE A 326 -1.99 2.09 -34.38
C PHE A 326 -1.49 0.66 -34.50
N VAL A 327 -0.21 0.50 -34.76
CA VAL A 327 0.52 -0.78 -34.81
C VAL A 327 1.96 -0.57 -34.40
N ALA A 328 2.55 -1.53 -33.69
CA ALA A 328 3.96 -1.45 -33.30
C ALA A 328 4.90 -1.35 -34.52
N ILE A 329 6.06 -0.70 -34.35
CA ILE A 329 7.02 -0.48 -35.44
C ILE A 329 7.94 -1.70 -35.66
N ALA A 330 8.16 -2.56 -34.67
CA ALA A 330 9.07 -3.69 -34.66
C ALA A 330 10.54 -3.31 -35.01
N ASP A 331 11.04 -2.22 -34.41
CA ASP A 331 12.42 -1.75 -34.51
C ASP A 331 13.15 -1.72 -33.16
N GLY A 332 12.56 -2.35 -32.12
CA GLY A 332 13.09 -2.35 -30.77
C GLY A 332 12.73 -1.09 -29.96
N SER A 333 12.13 -0.06 -30.55
CA SER A 333 11.75 1.17 -29.87
C SER A 333 10.50 1.04 -28.98
N ASN A 334 9.72 -0.03 -29.14
CA ASN A 334 8.38 -0.23 -28.55
C ASN A 334 7.37 0.88 -28.93
N ARG A 335 7.62 1.62 -30.01
CA ARG A 335 6.76 2.68 -30.52
C ARG A 335 5.75 2.18 -31.53
N HIS A 336 4.74 3.00 -31.77
CA HIS A 336 3.67 2.73 -32.71
C HIS A 336 3.67 3.70 -33.91
N ARG A 337 3.21 3.21 -35.06
CA ARG A 337 2.74 4.04 -36.16
C ARG A 337 1.24 4.22 -36.05
N PHE A 338 0.83 5.46 -36.12
CA PHE A 338 -0.60 5.82 -36.11
C PHE A 338 -1.07 6.04 -37.55
N ALA A 339 -2.34 5.76 -37.79
CA ALA A 339 -2.94 5.91 -39.11
C ALA A 339 -4.38 6.42 -39.03
N ALA A 340 -4.78 7.20 -40.04
CA ALA A 340 -6.13 7.73 -40.20
C ALA A 340 -7.05 6.72 -40.88
N THR A 341 -6.54 5.96 -41.84
CA THR A 341 -7.31 5.04 -42.69
C THR A 341 -6.91 3.59 -42.49
N LEU A 342 -7.83 2.66 -42.79
CA LEU A 342 -7.56 1.23 -42.75
C LEU A 342 -6.46 0.83 -43.76
N ASP A 343 -6.41 1.48 -44.93
CA ASP A 343 -5.42 1.19 -45.96
C ASP A 343 -4.00 1.58 -45.52
N GLU A 344 -3.88 2.72 -44.81
CA GLU A 344 -2.60 3.13 -44.20
C GLU A 344 -2.22 2.17 -43.08
N HIS A 345 -3.15 1.82 -42.20
CA HIS A 345 -2.92 0.82 -41.17
C HIS A 345 -2.45 -0.51 -41.73
N ASN A 346 -3.11 -1.02 -42.76
CA ASN A 346 -2.73 -2.27 -43.44
C ASN A 346 -1.32 -2.21 -44.06
N ARG A 347 -0.89 -1.06 -44.55
CA ARG A 347 0.50 -0.85 -44.98
C ARG A 347 1.46 -0.95 -43.79
N ASN A 348 1.14 -0.26 -42.70
CA ASN A 348 1.95 -0.29 -41.48
C ASN A 348 2.03 -1.69 -40.86
N VAL A 349 0.94 -2.48 -40.92
CA VAL A 349 0.92 -3.89 -40.47
C VAL A 349 1.84 -4.76 -41.32
N ARG A 350 1.88 -4.59 -42.66
CA ARG A 350 2.82 -5.31 -43.52
C ARG A 350 4.26 -4.98 -43.16
N ASP A 351 4.56 -3.70 -42.98
CA ASP A 351 5.91 -3.26 -42.55
C ASP A 351 6.32 -3.87 -41.21
N TYR A 352 5.38 -3.94 -40.26
CA TYR A 352 5.59 -4.60 -38.95
C TYR A 352 5.95 -6.09 -39.13
N ILE A 353 5.17 -6.82 -39.95
CA ILE A 353 5.37 -8.25 -40.20
C ILE A 353 6.73 -8.49 -40.84
N ASP A 354 7.08 -7.67 -41.86
CA ASP A 354 8.35 -7.81 -42.56
C ASP A 354 9.55 -7.54 -41.65
N ARG A 355 9.48 -6.53 -40.76
CA ARG A 355 10.53 -6.22 -39.79
C ARG A 355 10.63 -7.30 -38.71
N SER A 356 9.51 -7.80 -38.16
CA SER A 356 9.51 -8.82 -37.13
C SER A 356 10.03 -10.20 -37.58
N ARG A 357 10.21 -10.42 -38.88
CA ARG A 357 10.82 -11.63 -39.49
C ARG A 357 12.30 -11.48 -39.76
N GLN A 358 12.85 -10.25 -39.66
CA GLN A 358 14.30 -10.03 -39.80
C GLN A 358 14.98 -10.48 -38.50
N PRO A 359 16.08 -11.26 -38.59
CA PRO A 359 16.79 -11.81 -37.43
C PRO A 359 17.43 -10.74 -36.56
#